data_f1137218282090a3f1ffc0cdfbefa484
#
_entry.id   f1137218282090a3f1ffc0cdfbefa484
#
_cell.length_a   1.000
_cell.length_b   1.000
_cell.length_c   1.000
_cell.angle_alpha   90.00
_cell.angle_beta   90.00
_cell.angle_gamma   90.00
#
_symmetry.space_group_name_H-M   'P 1'
#
loop_
_entity.id
_entity.type
_entity.pdbx_description
1 polymer ?
#
loop_
_entity_poly.entity_id
_entity_poly.type
_entity_poly.pdbx_seq_one_letter_code
_entity_poly.pdbx_strand_id
1 'polypeptide(L)'
;QHESQLPSKGLIGKIMRWYVNRHLNDMFSSKKSSIRIRKQTDLMAKQRDIDKAALTIVSAKKPVILLGNQITQNKEFLAMFIKSLNKLSIPTYTSGMSRGCFGKEDDFFFRHNRKHALKNADVVITAGVPLDFRLNYGFSINSNAKIISINKSKEDVSKNRKPFLGIK
;
A
#
# COMPACT_ATOMS: atom_id res chain seq x y z
N GLN A 1 2.65 32.71 -4.54
CA GLN A 1 1.62 33.00 -5.57
C GLN A 1 0.22 32.43 -5.23
N HIS A 2 0.02 31.66 -4.15
CA HIS A 2 -1.28 31.10 -3.76
C HIS A 2 -2.07 31.92 -2.71
N GLU A 3 -1.47 32.96 -2.12
CA GLU A 3 -2.17 33.80 -1.12
C GLU A 3 -3.28 34.69 -1.71
N SER A 4 -3.27 34.97 -3.00
CA SER A 4 -4.21 35.89 -3.64
C SER A 4 -5.60 35.29 -3.92
N GLN A 5 -5.82 34.02 -3.73
CA GLN A 5 -7.09 33.32 -4.03
C GLN A 5 -7.97 33.02 -2.80
N LEU A 6 -7.54 33.39 -1.60
CA LEU A 6 -8.33 33.15 -0.39
C LEU A 6 -9.29 34.33 -0.14
N PRO A 7 -10.55 34.06 0.28
CA PRO A 7 -11.50 35.14 0.59
C PRO A 7 -10.90 36.08 1.64
N SER A 8 -10.77 37.34 1.31
CA SER A 8 -10.03 38.33 2.09
C SER A 8 -10.79 38.90 3.28
N LYS A 9 -12.11 38.77 3.34
CA LYS A 9 -12.96 39.44 4.35
C LYS A 9 -13.93 38.44 5.02
N GLY A 10 -14.14 38.61 6.35
CA GLY A 10 -15.09 37.84 7.16
C GLY A 10 -14.47 36.76 8.06
N LEU A 11 -15.27 36.20 8.98
CA LEU A 11 -14.88 35.18 9.94
C LEU A 11 -14.34 33.90 9.26
N ILE A 12 -14.99 33.49 8.18
CA ILE A 12 -14.60 32.32 7.38
C ILE A 12 -13.21 32.51 6.76
N GLY A 13 -12.92 33.71 6.22
CA GLY A 13 -11.59 34.01 5.67
C GLY A 13 -10.48 34.01 6.72
N LYS A 14 -10.77 34.39 7.97
CA LYS A 14 -9.83 34.30 9.09
C LYS A 14 -9.55 32.85 9.48
N ILE A 15 -10.58 32.02 9.55
CA ILE A 15 -10.48 30.58 9.87
C ILE A 15 -9.68 29.85 8.79
N MET A 16 -9.97 30.11 7.50
CA MET A 16 -9.24 29.50 6.40
C MET A 16 -7.77 29.90 6.38
N ARG A 17 -7.45 31.17 6.59
CA ARG A 17 -6.05 31.64 6.69
C ARG A 17 -5.32 31.02 7.89
N TRP A 18 -5.95 30.95 9.04
CA TRP A 18 -5.39 30.30 10.21
C TRP A 18 -5.11 28.82 9.93
N TYR A 19 -6.06 28.10 9.30
CA TYR A 19 -5.90 26.69 8.94
C TYR A 19 -4.77 26.49 7.94
N VAL A 20 -4.73 27.28 6.86
CA VAL A 20 -3.66 27.20 5.85
C VAL A 20 -2.31 27.52 6.45
N ASN A 21 -2.18 28.60 7.23
CA ASN A 21 -0.91 28.97 7.86
C ASN A 21 -0.44 27.90 8.87
N ARG A 22 -1.36 27.32 9.65
CA ARG A 22 -1.02 26.21 10.54
C ARG A 22 -0.51 25.01 9.76
N HIS A 23 -1.21 24.64 8.68
CA HIS A 23 -0.84 23.51 7.84
C HIS A 23 0.51 23.73 7.12
N LEU A 24 0.75 24.94 6.61
CA LEU A 24 2.03 25.33 6.02
C LEU A 24 3.15 25.30 7.08
N ASN A 25 2.91 25.86 8.26
CA ASN A 25 3.90 25.82 9.34
C ASN A 25 4.23 24.39 9.77
N ASP A 26 3.25 23.49 9.82
CA ASP A 26 3.48 22.07 10.14
C ASP A 26 4.27 21.36 9.03
N MET A 27 4.02 21.69 7.75
CA MET A 27 4.76 21.13 6.62
C MET A 27 6.19 21.67 6.51
N PHE A 28 6.41 22.96 6.81
CA PHE A 28 7.71 23.62 6.68
C PHE A 28 8.44 23.80 8.02
N SER A 29 7.82 23.44 9.15
CA SER A 29 8.53 23.33 10.41
C SER A 29 9.56 22.21 10.29
N SER A 30 10.78 22.58 9.90
CA SER A 30 11.93 21.70 9.92
C SER A 30 12.28 21.37 11.37
N LYS A 31 11.54 20.46 12.00
CA LYS A 31 12.12 19.70 13.09
C LYS A 31 13.36 19.07 12.49
N LYS A 32 14.55 19.51 12.92
CA LYS A 32 15.82 18.87 12.61
C LYS A 32 15.70 17.41 13.06
N SER A 33 15.12 16.59 12.21
CA SER A 33 15.11 15.16 12.36
C SER A 33 16.56 14.75 12.13
N SER A 34 17.28 14.44 13.19
CA SER A 34 18.55 13.76 13.06
C SER A 34 18.26 12.50 12.24
N ILE A 35 18.80 12.42 11.04
CA ILE A 35 18.69 11.24 10.18
C ILE A 35 19.44 10.14 10.92
N ARG A 36 18.71 9.37 11.75
CA ARG A 36 19.24 8.13 12.29
C ARG A 36 19.17 7.13 11.17
N ILE A 37 20.32 6.83 10.58
CA ILE A 37 20.46 5.66 9.69
C ILE A 37 20.14 4.44 10.54
N ARG A 38 18.89 3.98 10.46
CA ARG A 38 18.53 2.71 11.10
C ARG A 38 19.20 1.60 10.30
N LYS A 39 20.05 0.83 11.00
CA LYS A 39 20.56 -0.43 10.45
C LYS A 39 19.36 -1.23 9.93
N GLN A 40 19.38 -1.58 8.65
CA GLN A 40 18.33 -2.41 8.06
C GLN A 40 18.42 -3.78 8.73
N THR A 41 17.51 -4.06 9.66
CA THR A 41 17.35 -5.40 10.22
C THR A 41 16.54 -6.21 9.23
N ASP A 42 17.01 -7.39 8.90
CA ASP A 42 16.24 -8.36 8.12
C ASP A 42 14.95 -8.67 8.89
N LEU A 43 13.86 -8.18 8.35
CA LEU A 43 12.54 -8.37 8.93
C LEU A 43 12.04 -9.75 8.49
N MET A 44 12.04 -10.67 9.43
CA MET A 44 11.47 -12.01 9.21
C MET A 44 10.05 -12.05 9.79
N ALA A 45 9.09 -12.43 8.95
CA ALA A 45 7.73 -12.69 9.40
C ALA A 45 7.69 -13.87 10.38
N LYS A 46 6.83 -13.81 11.37
CA LYS A 46 6.63 -14.94 12.30
C LYS A 46 5.95 -16.09 11.56
N GLN A 47 6.40 -17.32 11.79
CA GLN A 47 5.85 -18.51 11.15
C GLN A 47 4.32 -18.59 11.31
N ARG A 48 3.79 -18.30 12.49
CA ARG A 48 2.34 -18.26 12.74
C ARG A 48 1.59 -17.30 11.80
N ASP A 49 2.20 -16.15 11.47
CA ASP A 49 1.56 -15.16 10.59
C ASP A 49 1.63 -15.61 9.12
N ILE A 50 2.70 -16.32 8.74
CA ILE A 50 2.84 -16.97 7.42
C ILE A 50 1.78 -18.06 7.27
N ASP A 51 1.62 -18.95 8.25
CA ASP A 51 0.64 -20.03 8.22
C ASP A 51 -0.79 -19.49 8.14
N LYS A 52 -1.09 -18.43 8.92
CA LYS A 52 -2.38 -17.76 8.89
C LYS A 52 -2.65 -17.11 7.53
N ALA A 53 -1.63 -16.49 6.92
CA ALA A 53 -1.75 -15.93 5.57
C ALA A 53 -2.04 -17.02 4.54
N ALA A 54 -1.26 -18.11 4.56
CA ALA A 54 -1.41 -19.24 3.65
C ALA A 54 -2.82 -19.85 3.72
N LEU A 55 -3.29 -20.17 4.93
CA LEU A 55 -4.66 -20.70 5.14
C LEU A 55 -5.74 -19.74 4.64
N THR A 56 -5.55 -18.42 4.85
CA THR A 56 -6.52 -17.42 4.38
C THR A 56 -6.54 -17.35 2.85
N ILE A 57 -5.38 -17.44 2.21
CA ILE A 57 -5.25 -17.40 0.74
C ILE A 57 -5.85 -18.67 0.11
N VAL A 58 -5.52 -19.85 0.65
CA VAL A 58 -6.03 -21.13 0.13
C VAL A 58 -7.54 -21.25 0.25
N SER A 59 -8.13 -20.67 1.29
CA SER A 59 -9.60 -20.68 1.49
C SER A 59 -10.32 -19.59 0.69
N ALA A 60 -9.60 -18.68 0.02
CA ALA A 60 -10.20 -17.60 -0.74
C ALA A 60 -10.81 -18.09 -2.06
N LYS A 61 -11.95 -17.51 -2.42
CA LYS A 61 -12.64 -17.78 -3.70
C LYS A 61 -12.24 -16.78 -4.79
N LYS A 62 -11.93 -15.55 -4.39
CA LYS A 62 -11.58 -14.44 -5.29
C LYS A 62 -10.41 -13.63 -4.70
N PRO A 63 -9.23 -14.24 -4.52
CA PRO A 63 -8.06 -13.55 -4.02
C PRO A 63 -7.50 -12.58 -5.07
N VAL A 64 -6.95 -11.46 -4.62
CA VAL A 64 -6.28 -10.46 -5.47
C VAL A 64 -4.99 -10.02 -4.80
N ILE A 65 -3.91 -9.88 -5.56
CA ILE A 65 -2.62 -9.38 -5.08
C ILE A 65 -2.37 -7.97 -5.61
N LEU A 66 -1.92 -7.08 -4.72
CA LEU A 66 -1.41 -5.75 -5.04
C LEU A 66 0.06 -5.65 -4.66
N LEU A 67 0.91 -5.37 -5.62
CA LEU A 67 2.35 -5.25 -5.43
C LEU A 67 2.82 -3.80 -5.54
N GLY A 68 3.71 -3.41 -4.66
CA GLY A 68 4.28 -2.07 -4.62
C GLY A 68 5.79 -2.02 -4.67
N ASN A 69 6.34 -0.83 -4.49
CA ASN A 69 7.77 -0.56 -4.68
C ASN A 69 8.70 -1.40 -3.80
N GLN A 70 8.25 -1.85 -2.63
CA GLN A 70 9.14 -2.54 -1.70
C GLN A 70 9.63 -3.90 -2.23
N ILE A 71 8.86 -4.55 -3.12
CA ILE A 71 9.27 -5.83 -3.71
C ILE A 71 10.46 -5.70 -4.65
N THR A 72 10.73 -4.50 -5.21
CA THR A 72 11.82 -4.27 -6.17
C THR A 72 13.16 -3.96 -5.52
N GLN A 73 13.22 -3.89 -4.19
CA GLN A 73 14.43 -3.47 -3.47
C GLN A 73 15.52 -4.54 -3.41
N ASN A 74 15.16 -5.80 -3.62
CA ASN A 74 16.11 -6.91 -3.71
C ASN A 74 15.83 -7.72 -4.97
N LYS A 75 16.79 -7.72 -5.90
CA LYS A 75 16.64 -8.36 -7.22
C LYS A 75 16.57 -9.89 -7.14
N GLU A 76 17.35 -10.50 -6.26
CA GLU A 76 17.38 -11.96 -6.08
C GLU A 76 16.05 -12.44 -5.51
N PHE A 77 15.57 -11.77 -4.48
CA PHE A 77 14.24 -12.03 -3.90
C PHE A 77 13.14 -11.86 -4.94
N LEU A 78 13.21 -10.82 -5.79
CA LEU A 78 12.19 -10.55 -6.80
C LEU A 78 12.04 -11.70 -7.79
N ALA A 79 13.16 -12.26 -8.31
CA ALA A 79 13.12 -13.39 -9.24
C ALA A 79 12.44 -14.62 -8.62
N MET A 80 12.82 -14.96 -7.39
CA MET A 80 12.21 -16.07 -6.64
C MET A 80 10.72 -15.82 -6.36
N PHE A 81 10.37 -14.58 -6.02
CA PHE A 81 9.01 -14.16 -5.72
C PHE A 81 8.11 -14.26 -6.97
N ILE A 82 8.55 -13.78 -8.13
CA ILE A 82 7.82 -13.92 -9.41
C ILE A 82 7.56 -15.40 -9.72
N LYS A 83 8.58 -16.25 -9.58
CA LYS A 83 8.43 -17.70 -9.78
C LYS A 83 7.37 -18.31 -8.84
N SER A 84 7.28 -17.80 -7.63
CA SER A 84 6.28 -18.25 -6.65
C SER A 84 4.87 -17.75 -7.00
N LEU A 85 4.74 -16.52 -7.48
CA LEU A 85 3.46 -15.95 -7.95
C LEU A 85 2.90 -16.72 -9.16
N ASN A 86 3.76 -17.11 -10.09
CA ASN A 86 3.36 -17.94 -11.25
C ASN A 86 2.69 -19.26 -10.81
N LYS A 87 3.17 -19.87 -9.72
CA LYS A 87 2.57 -21.09 -9.17
C LYS A 87 1.22 -20.87 -8.51
N LEU A 88 0.99 -19.66 -7.96
CA LEU A 88 -0.25 -19.32 -7.28
C LEU A 88 -1.37 -18.96 -8.24
N SER A 89 -1.05 -18.45 -9.43
CA SER A 89 -1.98 -18.00 -10.48
C SER A 89 -3.07 -17.05 -9.96
N ILE A 90 -2.76 -16.24 -8.94
CA ILE A 90 -3.70 -15.27 -8.36
C ILE A 90 -3.63 -13.96 -9.15
N PRO A 91 -4.77 -13.37 -9.56
CA PRO A 91 -4.79 -12.08 -10.23
C PRO A 91 -3.96 -11.02 -9.49
N THR A 92 -2.92 -10.53 -10.15
CA THR A 92 -1.93 -9.63 -9.56
C THR A 92 -1.91 -8.30 -10.28
N TYR A 93 -1.93 -7.21 -9.51
CA TYR A 93 -1.82 -5.83 -9.97
C TYR A 93 -0.61 -5.15 -9.35
N THR A 94 0.00 -4.24 -10.09
CA THR A 94 1.20 -3.53 -9.64
C THR A 94 0.96 -2.03 -9.47
N SER A 95 1.75 -1.41 -8.63
CA SER A 95 1.74 0.03 -8.36
C SER A 95 3.17 0.58 -8.28
N GLY A 96 3.39 1.75 -8.86
CA GLY A 96 4.71 2.39 -8.85
C GLY A 96 5.77 1.59 -9.62
N MET A 97 6.96 1.43 -9.07
CA MET A 97 8.10 0.78 -9.75
C MET A 97 7.88 -0.71 -10.02
N SER A 98 7.01 -1.38 -9.26
CA SER A 98 6.70 -2.80 -9.50
C SER A 98 6.01 -3.06 -10.86
N ARG A 99 5.56 -2.00 -11.56
CA ARG A 99 4.95 -2.13 -12.90
C ARG A 99 5.90 -2.70 -13.95
N GLY A 100 7.19 -2.53 -13.77
CA GLY A 100 8.22 -3.05 -14.68
C GLY A 100 8.69 -4.48 -14.38
N CYS A 101 8.14 -5.13 -13.35
CA CYS A 101 8.61 -6.45 -12.91
C CYS A 101 8.02 -7.62 -13.69
N PHE A 102 6.95 -7.39 -14.46
CA PHE A 102 6.18 -8.45 -15.12
C PHE A 102 6.07 -8.18 -16.62
N GLY A 103 6.15 -9.27 -17.41
CA GLY A 103 6.03 -9.27 -18.85
C GLY A 103 4.66 -9.69 -19.38
N LYS A 104 4.60 -9.92 -20.67
CA LYS A 104 3.43 -10.49 -21.36
C LYS A 104 3.23 -11.97 -21.05
N GLU A 105 4.31 -12.64 -20.65
CA GLU A 105 4.37 -14.08 -20.36
C GLU A 105 3.74 -14.44 -19.01
N ASP A 106 3.41 -13.41 -18.18
CA ASP A 106 2.89 -13.62 -16.84
C ASP A 106 1.37 -13.57 -16.86
N ASP A 107 0.71 -14.69 -17.06
CA ASP A 107 -0.76 -14.83 -17.21
C ASP A 107 -1.56 -14.37 -15.98
N PHE A 108 -0.93 -14.30 -14.82
CA PHE A 108 -1.56 -13.82 -13.59
C PHE A 108 -1.48 -12.30 -13.42
N PHE A 109 -0.74 -11.60 -14.29
CA PHE A 109 -0.53 -10.16 -14.20
C PHE A 109 -1.53 -9.38 -15.04
N PHE A 110 -2.27 -8.47 -14.40
CA PHE A 110 -3.29 -7.65 -15.04
C PHE A 110 -2.97 -6.16 -14.94
N ARG A 111 -3.11 -5.45 -16.05
CA ARG A 111 -2.89 -3.98 -16.15
C ARG A 111 -4.19 -3.18 -15.98
N HIS A 112 -5.32 -3.80 -16.28
CA HIS A 112 -6.63 -3.14 -16.34
C HIS A 112 -7.63 -3.75 -15.35
N ASN A 113 -8.76 -3.10 -15.15
CA ASN A 113 -9.88 -3.57 -14.31
C ASN A 113 -9.55 -3.81 -12.82
N ARG A 114 -8.44 -3.24 -12.30
CA ARG A 114 -8.05 -3.36 -10.89
C ARG A 114 -9.19 -3.00 -9.93
N LYS A 115 -9.91 -1.90 -10.20
CA LYS A 115 -11.02 -1.45 -9.34
C LYS A 115 -12.12 -2.49 -9.25
N HIS A 116 -12.47 -3.11 -10.37
CA HIS A 116 -13.48 -4.19 -10.42
C HIS A 116 -13.02 -5.43 -9.65
N ALA A 117 -11.77 -5.85 -9.86
CA ALA A 117 -11.19 -6.99 -9.13
C ALA A 117 -11.21 -6.76 -7.61
N LEU A 118 -10.77 -5.60 -7.15
CA LEU A 118 -10.75 -5.25 -5.73
C LEU A 118 -12.14 -5.19 -5.09
N LYS A 119 -13.14 -4.70 -5.84
CA LYS A 119 -14.51 -4.61 -5.37
C LYS A 119 -15.18 -5.98 -5.20
N ASN A 120 -14.74 -6.99 -5.97
CA ASN A 120 -15.27 -8.34 -5.94
C ASN A 120 -14.40 -9.33 -5.15
N ALA A 121 -13.23 -8.91 -4.69
CA ALA A 121 -12.33 -9.76 -3.93
C ALA A 121 -12.90 -10.11 -2.54
N ASP A 122 -12.64 -11.33 -2.09
CA ASP A 122 -12.87 -11.77 -0.71
C ASP A 122 -11.58 -11.73 0.14
N VAL A 123 -10.41 -11.84 -0.51
CA VAL A 123 -9.09 -11.66 0.09
C VAL A 123 -8.25 -10.73 -0.77
N VAL A 124 -7.65 -9.70 -0.17
CA VAL A 124 -6.70 -8.80 -0.84
C VAL A 124 -5.37 -8.85 -0.13
N ILE A 125 -4.32 -9.22 -0.86
CA ILE A 125 -2.94 -9.22 -0.37
C ILE A 125 -2.26 -7.95 -0.88
N THR A 126 -1.79 -7.09 0.02
CA THR A 126 -0.95 -5.93 -0.33
C THR A 126 0.48 -6.20 0.09
N ALA A 127 1.42 -6.24 -0.86
CA ALA A 127 2.83 -6.47 -0.58
C ALA A 127 3.67 -5.28 -1.04
N GLY A 128 4.26 -4.59 -0.08
CA GLY A 128 5.13 -3.43 -0.32
C GLY A 128 4.42 -2.19 -0.86
N VAL A 129 3.11 -2.09 -0.66
CA VAL A 129 2.29 -0.93 -1.01
C VAL A 129 1.34 -0.59 0.12
N PRO A 130 1.37 0.64 0.65
CA PRO A 130 0.38 1.10 1.62
C PRO A 130 -0.95 1.44 0.93
N LEU A 131 -2.05 1.42 1.68
CA LEU A 131 -3.36 1.87 1.20
C LEU A 131 -3.44 3.41 1.24
N ASP A 132 -2.73 4.08 0.35
CA ASP A 132 -2.72 5.53 0.20
C ASP A 132 -3.64 6.02 -0.94
N PHE A 133 -3.49 7.29 -1.36
CA PHE A 133 -4.26 7.91 -2.43
C PHE A 133 -4.22 7.13 -3.75
N ARG A 134 -3.11 6.42 -4.06
CA ARG A 134 -2.95 5.60 -5.29
C ARG A 134 -3.91 4.42 -5.33
N LEU A 135 -4.35 3.97 -4.17
CA LEU A 135 -5.32 2.89 -3.98
C LEU A 135 -6.65 3.41 -3.41
N ASN A 136 -6.91 4.72 -3.59
CA ASN A 136 -8.10 5.39 -3.05
C ASN A 136 -8.28 5.09 -1.56
N TYR A 137 -7.18 5.17 -0.78
CA TYR A 137 -7.17 4.92 0.67
C TYR A 137 -7.78 3.58 1.09
N GLY A 138 -7.86 2.62 0.17
CA GLY A 138 -8.49 1.32 0.39
C GLY A 138 -10.01 1.29 0.18
N PHE A 139 -10.67 2.40 -0.16
CA PHE A 139 -12.13 2.45 -0.40
C PHE A 139 -12.58 1.65 -1.63
N SER A 140 -11.67 1.37 -2.56
CA SER A 140 -11.96 0.53 -3.74
C SER A 140 -12.00 -0.97 -3.42
N ILE A 141 -11.51 -1.39 -2.25
CA ILE A 141 -11.54 -2.78 -1.81
C ILE A 141 -12.90 -3.07 -1.19
N ASN A 142 -13.45 -4.24 -1.49
CA ASN A 142 -14.67 -4.75 -0.85
C ASN A 142 -14.59 -4.57 0.68
N SER A 143 -15.65 -4.03 1.29
CA SER A 143 -15.71 -3.82 2.74
C SER A 143 -15.55 -5.10 3.55
N ASN A 144 -16.06 -6.22 3.02
CA ASN A 144 -16.03 -7.55 3.64
C ASN A 144 -14.74 -8.34 3.33
N ALA A 145 -13.88 -7.83 2.43
CA ALA A 145 -12.64 -8.52 2.09
C ALA A 145 -11.66 -8.56 3.28
N LYS A 146 -11.06 -9.72 3.51
CA LYS A 146 -9.93 -9.86 4.42
C LYS A 146 -8.69 -9.27 3.76
N ILE A 147 -8.06 -8.29 4.40
CA ILE A 147 -6.83 -7.67 3.90
C ILE A 147 -5.62 -8.29 4.63
N ILE A 148 -4.70 -8.86 3.86
CA ILE A 148 -3.37 -9.25 4.33
C ILE A 148 -2.41 -8.17 3.87
N SER A 149 -1.85 -7.40 4.82
CA SER A 149 -0.96 -6.28 4.51
C SER A 149 0.47 -6.61 4.92
N ILE A 150 1.39 -6.62 3.94
CA ILE A 150 2.81 -6.92 4.12
C ILE A 150 3.61 -5.67 3.76
N ASN A 151 4.21 -5.01 4.74
CA ASN A 151 4.98 -3.78 4.55
C ASN A 151 6.13 -3.67 5.56
N LYS A 152 7.17 -2.91 5.21
CA LYS A 152 8.37 -2.72 6.05
C LYS A 152 8.13 -1.87 7.30
N SER A 153 7.08 -1.06 7.35
CA SER A 153 6.73 -0.23 8.52
C SER A 153 5.36 -0.60 9.08
N LYS A 154 5.18 -0.44 10.39
CA LYS A 154 3.89 -0.66 11.05
C LYS A 154 2.83 0.33 10.56
N GLU A 155 3.25 1.56 10.30
CA GLU A 155 2.40 2.64 9.78
C GLU A 155 1.82 2.27 8.41
N ASP A 156 2.66 1.72 7.53
CA ASP A 156 2.22 1.31 6.19
C ASP A 156 1.35 0.05 6.21
N VAL A 157 1.60 -0.87 7.15
CA VAL A 157 0.79 -2.09 7.33
C VAL A 157 -0.67 -1.75 7.63
N SER A 158 -0.94 -0.74 8.46
CA SER A 158 -2.29 -0.38 8.92
C SER A 158 -2.83 0.93 8.34
N LYS A 159 -2.16 1.50 7.34
CA LYS A 159 -2.50 2.80 6.77
C LYS A 159 -3.89 2.83 6.18
N ASN A 160 -4.70 3.76 6.66
CA ASN A 160 -6.07 4.06 6.23
C ASN A 160 -7.10 2.92 6.41
N ARG A 161 -6.69 1.68 6.57
CA ARG A 161 -7.59 0.56 6.79
C ARG A 161 -6.89 -0.52 7.63
N LYS A 162 -7.52 -0.92 8.72
CA LYS A 162 -7.01 -1.99 9.58
C LYS A 162 -7.03 -3.32 8.82
N PRO A 163 -5.90 -4.03 8.66
CA PRO A 163 -5.87 -5.32 7.99
C PRO A 163 -6.42 -6.45 8.90
N PHE A 164 -6.92 -7.52 8.27
CA PHE A 164 -7.20 -8.78 8.95
C PHE A 164 -5.92 -9.43 9.49
N LEU A 165 -4.83 -9.32 8.72
CA LEU A 165 -3.50 -9.77 9.09
C LEU A 165 -2.47 -8.75 8.61
N GLY A 166 -1.70 -8.20 9.55
CA GLY A 166 -0.57 -7.30 9.27
C GLY A 166 0.76 -8.00 9.50
N ILE A 167 1.63 -8.00 8.49
CA ILE A 167 2.97 -8.59 8.52
C ILE A 167 3.99 -7.48 8.27
N LYS A 168 4.95 -7.36 9.18
CA LYS A 168 6.04 -6.39 9.07
C LYS A 168 7.36 -7.11 8.78
#